data_a011502b8b42b8cb5300d5527889fe2b
#
_entry.id   a011502b8b42b8cb5300d5527889fe2b
#
_cell.length_a   1.000
_cell.length_b   1.000
_cell.length_c   1.000
_cell.angle_alpha   90.00
_cell.angle_beta   90.00
_cell.angle_gamma   90.00
#
_symmetry.space_group_name_H-M   'P 1'
#
loop_
_entity.id
_entity.type
_entity.pdbx_description
1 polymer ?
#
loop_
_entity_poly.entity_id
_entity_poly.type
_entity_poly.pdbx_seq_one_letter_code
_entity_poly.pdbx_strand_id
1 'polypeptide(L)'
;MPFNSGIFLFCFFPAFLLVYFGSPQRWRNMLLLCASVLFYAWGEPRFIFWVLGSALLDYRLGLAIASSRLTHERKVLVGIGVCANLALLGWFKYAPFAADVVSPMLERLGSRPFSLAAIALPIGISFIAFEKITYLVDIYRGSGTPARNLGTYLLYVFYFPKLLAGPIIRYCDIQDQLSHRTVSFEDFRAGLVRVVVGLGKKVLIADHVGHYADQVFACNPARLICTEGWLGVAAFTLQIYFDFSGYSDVAIGISRALGFRLNENFNNPYLATSFTDFWRRWHISLTTWIRNYVYIPLGGNRCSTPRSYANLCICFLLSGLWHGAAWTFVLWGIFHGTFLVLDRAFWLEWQQRMPVVINRALTLLLVMIGWVIFRARNMESMDSMFSVLFSPWRAA
;
A
#
# COMPACT_ATOMS: atom_id res chain seq x y z
N MET A 1 9.12 -7.56 -12.47
CA MET A 1 8.79 -9.00 -12.73
C MET A 1 7.63 -9.39 -11.80
N PRO A 2 6.39 -9.63 -12.30
CA PRO A 2 5.27 -10.06 -11.46
C PRO A 2 5.48 -11.47 -10.88
N PHE A 3 4.98 -11.75 -9.67
CA PHE A 3 5.15 -13.06 -9.03
C PHE A 3 4.40 -14.20 -9.71
N ASN A 4 3.33 -13.91 -10.44
CA ASN A 4 2.57 -14.87 -11.24
C ASN A 4 3.13 -15.06 -12.66
N SER A 5 4.24 -14.41 -13.02
CA SER A 5 4.84 -14.60 -14.35
C SER A 5 5.62 -15.92 -14.45
N GLY A 6 5.58 -16.55 -15.62
CA GLY A 6 6.34 -17.80 -15.87
C GLY A 6 7.85 -17.61 -15.64
N ILE A 7 8.41 -16.45 -15.99
CA ILE A 7 9.83 -16.14 -15.75
C ILE A 7 10.14 -16.14 -14.24
N PHE A 8 9.25 -15.55 -13.42
CA PHE A 8 9.45 -15.58 -11.97
C PHE A 8 9.34 -17.00 -11.41
N LEU A 9 8.27 -17.71 -11.74
CA LEU A 9 7.94 -19.00 -11.13
C LEU A 9 8.86 -20.14 -11.57
N PHE A 10 9.29 -20.15 -12.83
CA PHE A 10 10.03 -21.28 -13.39
C PHE A 10 11.51 -21.00 -13.64
N CYS A 11 11.94 -19.73 -13.63
CA CYS A 11 13.35 -19.38 -13.81
C CYS A 11 13.93 -18.67 -12.59
N PHE A 12 13.46 -17.47 -12.27
CA PHE A 12 14.09 -16.63 -11.23
C PHE A 12 14.00 -17.26 -9.84
N PHE A 13 12.80 -17.61 -9.39
CA PHE A 13 12.59 -18.08 -8.02
C PHE A 13 13.25 -19.43 -7.73
N PRO A 14 13.12 -20.48 -8.58
CA PRO A 14 13.84 -21.72 -8.38
C PRO A 14 15.37 -21.57 -8.42
N ALA A 15 15.89 -20.83 -9.40
CA ALA A 15 17.34 -20.58 -9.50
C ALA A 15 17.86 -19.82 -8.27
N PHE A 16 17.12 -18.80 -7.81
CA PHE A 16 17.43 -18.08 -6.60
C PHE A 16 17.45 -19.01 -5.37
N LEU A 17 16.43 -19.86 -5.18
CA LEU A 17 16.39 -20.79 -4.04
C LEU A 17 17.56 -21.77 -4.06
N LEU A 18 17.91 -22.35 -5.21
CA LEU A 18 19.05 -23.25 -5.35
C LEU A 18 20.36 -22.57 -4.94
N VAL A 19 20.62 -21.37 -5.45
CA VAL A 19 21.83 -20.60 -5.12
C VAL A 19 21.82 -20.18 -3.66
N TYR A 20 20.69 -19.71 -3.14
CA TYR A 20 20.55 -19.22 -1.76
C TYR A 20 20.78 -20.31 -0.72
N PHE A 21 20.15 -21.48 -0.88
CA PHE A 21 20.31 -22.61 0.04
C PHE A 21 21.60 -23.40 -0.17
N GLY A 22 22.13 -23.45 -1.39
CA GLY A 22 23.43 -24.03 -1.71
C GLY A 22 24.61 -23.21 -1.18
N SER A 23 24.39 -21.95 -0.79
CA SER A 23 25.45 -21.06 -0.34
C SER A 23 25.60 -21.03 1.18
N PRO A 24 26.85 -20.82 1.69
CA PRO A 24 27.08 -20.62 3.11
C PRO A 24 26.27 -19.46 3.69
N GLN A 25 25.85 -19.56 4.94
CA GLN A 25 24.97 -18.58 5.60
C GLN A 25 25.49 -17.14 5.53
N ARG A 26 26.83 -16.95 5.60
CA ARG A 26 27.48 -15.64 5.51
C ARG A 26 27.22 -14.89 4.20
N TRP A 27 26.93 -15.60 3.09
CA TRP A 27 26.69 -15.02 1.79
C TRP A 27 25.21 -14.80 1.47
N ARG A 28 24.29 -15.39 2.25
CA ARG A 28 22.85 -15.37 1.98
C ARG A 28 22.27 -13.98 1.90
N ASN A 29 22.71 -13.05 2.76
CA ASN A 29 22.22 -11.66 2.70
C ASN A 29 22.70 -10.93 1.45
N MET A 30 23.93 -11.18 1.02
CA MET A 30 24.46 -10.58 -0.21
C MET A 30 23.77 -11.14 -1.44
N LEU A 31 23.56 -12.45 -1.51
CA LEU A 31 22.83 -13.09 -2.60
C LEU A 31 21.38 -12.60 -2.67
N LEU A 32 20.73 -12.47 -1.51
CA LEU A 32 19.37 -11.93 -1.44
C LEU A 32 19.32 -10.46 -1.87
N LEU A 33 20.32 -9.65 -1.50
CA LEU A 33 20.43 -8.27 -1.98
C LEU A 33 20.65 -8.23 -3.50
N CYS A 34 21.58 -8.99 -4.03
CA CYS A 34 21.83 -9.04 -5.48
C CYS A 34 20.60 -9.49 -6.26
N ALA A 35 19.90 -10.53 -5.80
CA ALA A 35 18.66 -11.00 -6.40
C ALA A 35 17.56 -9.91 -6.32
N SER A 36 17.46 -9.19 -5.22
CA SER A 36 16.48 -8.12 -5.03
C SER A 36 16.75 -6.92 -5.94
N VAL A 37 18.00 -6.52 -6.07
CA VAL A 37 18.43 -5.45 -6.99
C VAL A 37 18.15 -5.87 -8.44
N LEU A 38 18.49 -7.10 -8.83
CA LEU A 38 18.20 -7.65 -10.16
C LEU A 38 16.70 -7.69 -10.42
N PHE A 39 15.90 -8.14 -9.45
CA PHE A 39 14.44 -8.19 -9.54
C PHE A 39 13.82 -6.81 -9.80
N TYR A 40 14.31 -5.77 -9.09
CA TYR A 40 13.86 -4.39 -9.27
C TYR A 40 14.34 -3.83 -10.62
N ALA A 41 15.62 -3.98 -10.93
CA ALA A 41 16.21 -3.49 -12.18
C ALA A 41 15.57 -4.11 -13.43
N TRP A 42 15.10 -5.35 -13.35
CA TRP A 42 14.38 -6.01 -14.44
C TRP A 42 13.10 -5.26 -14.84
N GLY A 43 12.37 -4.72 -13.87
CA GLY A 43 11.15 -3.94 -14.12
C GLY A 43 11.41 -2.47 -14.36
N GLU A 44 12.43 -1.92 -13.69
CA GLU A 44 12.67 -0.48 -13.57
C GLU A 44 14.16 -0.10 -13.76
N PRO A 45 14.75 -0.38 -14.93
CA PRO A 45 16.21 -0.23 -15.11
C PRO A 45 16.70 1.21 -14.99
N ARG A 46 15.85 2.21 -15.27
CA ARG A 46 16.21 3.64 -15.18
C ARG A 46 16.03 4.20 -13.78
N PHE A 47 15.04 3.70 -13.04
CA PHE A 47 14.67 4.25 -11.73
C PHE A 47 15.48 3.69 -10.58
N ILE A 48 16.20 2.58 -10.79
CA ILE A 48 17.05 1.97 -9.75
C ILE A 48 18.09 2.95 -9.20
N PHE A 49 18.64 3.83 -10.04
CA PHE A 49 19.64 4.82 -9.61
C PHE A 49 19.05 5.86 -8.66
N TRP A 50 17.80 6.29 -8.88
CA TRP A 50 17.09 7.18 -7.98
C TRP A 50 16.84 6.54 -6.61
N VAL A 51 16.44 5.27 -6.61
CA VAL A 51 16.21 4.52 -5.36
C VAL A 51 17.53 4.29 -4.63
N LEU A 52 18.59 3.89 -5.32
CA LEU A 52 19.91 3.71 -4.72
C LEU A 52 20.48 5.01 -4.15
N GLY A 53 20.44 6.11 -4.91
CA GLY A 53 20.93 7.41 -4.46
C GLY A 53 20.16 7.92 -3.24
N SER A 54 18.83 7.84 -3.27
CA SER A 54 18.00 8.24 -2.14
C SER A 54 18.15 7.31 -0.93
N ALA A 55 18.39 6.00 -1.13
CA ALA A 55 18.68 5.06 -0.04
C ALA A 55 20.03 5.36 0.60
N LEU A 56 21.05 5.70 -0.19
CA LEU A 56 22.35 6.12 0.35
C LEU A 56 22.23 7.38 1.22
N LEU A 57 21.44 8.36 0.77
CA LEU A 57 21.14 9.57 1.56
C LEU A 57 20.51 9.20 2.91
N ASP A 58 19.45 8.39 2.90
CA ASP A 58 18.77 8.00 4.14
C ASP A 58 19.65 7.17 5.08
N TYR A 59 20.49 6.29 4.54
CA TYR A 59 21.47 5.57 5.35
C TYR A 59 22.42 6.54 6.08
N ARG A 60 22.98 7.53 5.37
CA ARG A 60 23.85 8.56 5.94
C ARG A 60 23.13 9.42 6.98
N LEU A 61 21.89 9.85 6.68
CA LEU A 61 21.07 10.59 7.62
C LEU A 61 20.76 9.76 8.86
N GLY A 62 20.44 8.46 8.71
CA GLY A 62 20.20 7.56 9.84
C GLY A 62 21.39 7.45 10.78
N LEU A 63 22.62 7.34 10.24
CA LEU A 63 23.86 7.37 11.03
C LEU A 63 24.04 8.72 11.73
N ALA A 64 23.82 9.82 11.03
CA ALA A 64 23.95 11.17 11.59
C ALA A 64 22.94 11.43 12.71
N ILE A 65 21.66 11.01 12.54
CA ILE A 65 20.62 11.11 13.57
C ILE A 65 21.02 10.33 14.83
N ALA A 66 21.58 9.13 14.66
CA ALA A 66 21.98 8.29 15.79
C ALA A 66 23.23 8.83 16.53
N SER A 67 24.18 9.45 15.82
CA SER A 67 25.41 9.98 16.39
C SER A 67 25.25 11.37 17.01
N SER A 68 24.26 12.16 16.58
CA SER A 68 24.03 13.51 17.11
C SER A 68 23.49 13.48 18.54
N ARG A 69 24.11 14.30 19.41
CA ARG A 69 23.69 14.48 20.82
C ARG A 69 22.64 15.59 20.99
N LEU A 70 22.53 16.49 20.01
CA LEU A 70 21.64 17.65 20.09
C LEU A 70 20.27 17.29 19.52
N THR A 71 19.22 17.46 20.32
CA THR A 71 17.84 17.18 19.92
C THR A 71 17.42 18.01 18.69
N HIS A 72 17.89 19.26 18.60
CA HIS A 72 17.59 20.12 17.46
C HIS A 72 18.17 19.58 16.15
N GLU A 73 19.45 19.18 16.16
CA GLU A 73 20.10 18.60 14.96
C GLU A 73 19.40 17.31 14.52
N ARG A 74 19.06 16.41 15.45
CA ARG A 74 18.32 15.19 15.14
C ARG A 74 16.97 15.52 14.47
N LYS A 75 16.28 16.56 14.94
CA LYS A 75 15.01 17.01 14.38
C LYS A 75 15.17 17.58 12.95
N VAL A 76 16.20 18.34 12.71
CA VAL A 76 16.53 18.87 11.37
C VAL A 76 16.89 17.74 10.41
N LEU A 77 17.76 16.80 10.83
CA LEU A 77 18.19 15.68 9.99
C LEU A 77 17.02 14.77 9.59
N VAL A 78 16.13 14.42 10.53
CA VAL A 78 14.95 13.63 10.18
C VAL A 78 14.01 14.42 9.26
N GLY A 79 13.86 15.73 9.50
CA GLY A 79 13.08 16.61 8.64
C GLY A 79 13.61 16.64 7.20
N ILE A 80 14.92 16.77 7.01
CA ILE A 80 15.56 16.71 5.68
C ILE A 80 15.26 15.40 4.99
N GLY A 81 15.43 14.26 5.67
CA GLY A 81 15.19 12.95 5.09
C GLY A 81 13.72 12.71 4.74
N VAL A 82 12.79 13.10 5.61
CA VAL A 82 11.34 13.00 5.33
C VAL A 82 10.97 13.89 4.14
N CYS A 83 11.42 15.15 4.12
CA CYS A 83 11.17 16.07 3.00
C CYS A 83 11.77 15.57 1.68
N ALA A 84 12.99 15.01 1.69
CA ALA A 84 13.61 14.45 0.50
C ALA A 84 12.81 13.26 -0.07
N ASN A 85 12.33 12.35 0.78
CA ASN A 85 11.50 11.23 0.37
C ASN A 85 10.11 11.68 -0.15
N LEU A 86 9.50 12.66 0.51
CA LEU A 86 8.23 13.23 0.08
C LEU A 86 8.38 14.03 -1.22
N ALA A 87 9.49 14.76 -1.41
CA ALA A 87 9.78 15.47 -2.65
C ALA A 87 9.98 14.51 -3.82
N LEU A 88 10.70 13.40 -3.62
CA LEU A 88 10.86 12.36 -4.62
C LEU A 88 9.51 11.75 -5.02
N LEU A 89 8.68 11.40 -4.03
CA LEU A 89 7.34 10.88 -4.26
C LEU A 89 6.45 11.94 -4.93
N GLY A 90 6.55 13.21 -4.51
CA GLY A 90 5.84 14.36 -5.05
C GLY A 90 6.13 14.56 -6.53
N TRP A 91 7.39 14.52 -6.91
CA TRP A 91 7.81 14.66 -8.30
C TRP A 91 7.25 13.55 -9.20
N PHE A 92 7.47 12.30 -8.84
CA PHE A 92 7.06 11.20 -9.71
C PHE A 92 5.55 10.95 -9.73
N LYS A 93 4.85 11.20 -8.65
CA LYS A 93 3.44 10.83 -8.52
C LYS A 93 2.48 12.01 -8.65
N TYR A 94 2.83 13.18 -8.11
CA TYR A 94 1.88 14.27 -7.97
C TYR A 94 2.17 15.48 -8.86
N ALA A 95 3.36 15.59 -9.47
CA ALA A 95 3.68 16.76 -10.28
C ALA A 95 2.74 16.94 -11.48
N PRO A 96 2.38 15.92 -12.29
CA PRO A 96 1.40 16.07 -13.35
C PRO A 96 0.02 16.47 -12.83
N PHE A 97 -0.47 15.82 -11.78
CA PHE A 97 -1.77 16.15 -11.18
C PHE A 97 -1.81 17.59 -10.62
N ALA A 98 -0.72 18.03 -9.98
CA ALA A 98 -0.62 19.39 -9.50
C ALA A 98 -0.62 20.42 -10.66
N ALA A 99 0.04 20.09 -11.78
CA ALA A 99 0.02 20.92 -12.98
C ALA A 99 -1.39 21.02 -13.56
N ASP A 100 -2.12 19.92 -13.65
CA ASP A 100 -3.51 19.88 -14.14
C ASP A 100 -4.49 20.69 -13.26
N VAL A 101 -4.22 20.78 -11.94
CA VAL A 101 -5.03 21.58 -11.02
C VAL A 101 -4.63 23.06 -11.08
N VAL A 102 -3.33 23.37 -11.14
CA VAL A 102 -2.82 24.73 -11.04
C VAL A 102 -2.91 25.49 -12.37
N SER A 103 -2.69 24.82 -13.51
CA SER A 103 -2.70 25.47 -14.83
C SER A 103 -3.98 26.26 -15.13
N PRO A 104 -5.19 25.71 -14.94
CA PRO A 104 -6.44 26.45 -15.16
C PRO A 104 -6.60 27.65 -14.21
N MET A 105 -6.04 27.58 -13.00
CA MET A 105 -6.09 28.69 -12.05
C MET A 105 -5.18 29.84 -12.50
N LEU A 106 -3.98 29.51 -13.00
CA LEU A 106 -3.03 30.52 -13.52
C LEU A 106 -3.51 31.12 -14.84
N GLU A 107 -4.20 30.37 -15.70
CA GLU A 107 -4.84 30.89 -16.91
C GLU A 107 -5.84 32.00 -16.57
N ARG A 108 -6.67 31.80 -15.54
CA ARG A 108 -7.62 32.82 -15.05
C ARG A 108 -6.92 34.10 -14.56
N LEU A 109 -5.64 33.99 -14.17
CA LEU A 109 -4.79 35.10 -13.75
C LEU A 109 -3.95 35.69 -14.90
N GLY A 110 -4.22 35.27 -16.17
CA GLY A 110 -3.53 35.80 -17.36
C GLY A 110 -2.21 35.10 -17.71
N SER A 111 -1.86 34.01 -17.06
CA SER A 111 -0.67 33.22 -17.39
C SER A 111 -0.95 32.25 -18.55
N ARG A 112 0.11 31.85 -19.28
CA ARG A 112 -0.03 30.80 -20.30
C ARG A 112 -0.29 29.45 -19.66
N PRO A 113 -1.18 28.62 -20.24
CA PRO A 113 -1.38 27.26 -19.75
C PRO A 113 -0.08 26.46 -19.85
N PHE A 114 0.18 25.64 -18.85
CA PHE A 114 1.28 24.70 -18.87
C PHE A 114 0.78 23.29 -18.52
N SER A 115 1.38 22.30 -19.14
CA SER A 115 1.16 20.90 -18.80
C SER A 115 2.52 20.24 -18.60
N LEU A 116 2.59 19.31 -17.65
CA LEU A 116 3.74 18.43 -17.50
C LEU A 116 3.46 17.13 -18.26
N ALA A 117 4.42 16.70 -19.07
CA ALA A 117 4.35 15.37 -19.69
C ALA A 117 4.18 14.30 -18.61
N ALA A 118 3.47 13.23 -18.96
CA ALA A 118 3.29 12.11 -18.05
C ALA A 118 4.65 11.57 -17.60
N ILE A 119 4.93 11.70 -16.30
CA ILE A 119 6.15 11.18 -15.68
C ILE A 119 5.88 9.71 -15.36
N ALA A 120 6.71 8.80 -15.88
CA ALA A 120 6.60 7.40 -15.56
C ALA A 120 6.78 7.19 -14.05
N LEU A 121 5.79 6.59 -13.39
CA LEU A 121 5.83 6.33 -11.96
C LEU A 121 6.65 5.06 -11.69
N PRO A 122 7.78 5.14 -10.95
CA PRO A 122 8.56 3.96 -10.61
C PRO A 122 7.74 2.97 -9.78
N ILE A 123 7.75 1.70 -10.16
CA ILE A 123 7.01 0.65 -9.45
C ILE A 123 7.51 0.59 -7.99
N GLY A 124 6.57 0.56 -7.05
CA GLY A 124 6.88 0.44 -5.62
C GLY A 124 7.40 1.71 -4.95
N ILE A 125 7.55 2.85 -5.65
CA ILE A 125 8.14 4.08 -5.08
C ILE A 125 7.41 4.56 -3.81
N SER A 126 6.08 4.41 -3.74
CA SER A 126 5.27 4.79 -2.58
C SER A 126 5.58 3.91 -1.36
N PHE A 127 5.75 2.59 -1.57
CA PHE A 127 6.13 1.65 -0.51
C PHE A 127 7.55 1.92 -0.03
N ILE A 128 8.49 2.08 -0.97
CA ILE A 128 9.89 2.40 -0.70
C ILE A 128 9.99 3.70 0.10
N ALA A 129 9.27 4.76 -0.28
CA ALA A 129 9.28 6.03 0.43
C ALA A 129 8.77 5.88 1.87
N PHE A 130 7.68 5.14 2.10
CA PHE A 130 7.15 4.89 3.44
C PHE A 130 8.13 4.14 4.32
N GLU A 131 8.77 3.10 3.81
CA GLU A 131 9.77 2.33 4.56
C GLU A 131 11.00 3.16 4.91
N LYS A 132 11.47 3.99 3.99
CA LYS A 132 12.61 4.88 4.20
C LYS A 132 12.29 5.97 5.23
N ILE A 133 11.10 6.57 5.18
CA ILE A 133 10.62 7.51 6.20
C ILE A 133 10.54 6.82 7.56
N THR A 134 10.01 5.60 7.61
CA THR A 134 9.95 4.78 8.83
C THR A 134 11.32 4.61 9.46
N TYR A 135 12.33 4.23 8.66
CA TYR A 135 13.70 4.04 9.13
C TYR A 135 14.25 5.29 9.84
N LEU A 136 14.12 6.46 9.22
CA LEU A 136 14.62 7.72 9.79
C LEU A 136 13.87 8.14 11.05
N VAL A 137 12.53 8.03 11.02
CA VAL A 137 11.66 8.42 12.14
C VAL A 137 11.85 7.49 13.33
N ASP A 138 12.00 6.19 13.10
CA ASP A 138 12.20 5.21 14.19
C ASP A 138 13.56 5.37 14.87
N ILE A 139 14.63 5.69 14.13
CA ILE A 139 15.92 6.07 14.71
C ILE A 139 15.80 7.36 15.52
N TYR A 140 15.12 8.36 14.99
CA TYR A 140 14.90 9.62 15.71
C TYR A 140 14.14 9.40 17.02
N ARG A 141 13.12 8.54 17.03
CA ARG A 141 12.31 8.20 18.21
C ARG A 141 13.04 7.27 19.20
N GLY A 142 14.15 6.67 18.78
CA GLY A 142 14.88 5.68 19.58
C GLY A 142 14.20 4.30 19.62
N SER A 143 13.21 4.05 18.76
CA SER A 143 12.55 2.74 18.61
C SER A 143 13.27 1.81 17.65
N GLY A 144 14.25 2.32 16.88
CA GLY A 144 15.11 1.57 15.98
C GLY A 144 16.56 2.01 16.10
N THR A 145 17.48 1.13 15.72
CA THR A 145 18.91 1.44 15.59
C THR A 145 19.29 1.62 14.13
N PRO A 146 20.33 2.41 13.79
CA PRO A 146 20.77 2.50 12.41
C PRO A 146 21.26 1.15 11.90
N ALA A 147 21.09 0.91 10.61
CA ALA A 147 21.57 -0.31 9.98
C ALA A 147 23.09 -0.44 10.14
N ARG A 148 23.55 -1.66 10.47
CA ARG A 148 24.98 -1.94 10.76
C ARG A 148 25.92 -1.57 9.61
N ASN A 149 25.45 -1.72 8.39
CA ASN A 149 26.17 -1.35 7.17
C ASN A 149 25.18 -1.05 6.03
N LEU A 150 25.69 -0.42 4.98
CA LEU A 150 24.89 -0.04 3.82
C LEU A 150 24.22 -1.26 3.15
N GLY A 151 24.89 -2.40 3.05
CA GLY A 151 24.33 -3.61 2.45
C GLY A 151 23.10 -4.11 3.20
N THR A 152 23.09 -4.07 4.53
CA THR A 152 21.91 -4.42 5.35
C THR A 152 20.75 -3.45 5.13
N TYR A 153 21.05 -2.15 5.02
CA TYR A 153 20.02 -1.15 4.72
C TYR A 153 19.45 -1.30 3.30
N LEU A 154 20.33 -1.49 2.31
CA LEU A 154 19.88 -1.75 0.93
C LEU A 154 19.07 -3.03 0.83
N LEU A 155 19.45 -4.09 1.55
CA LEU A 155 18.64 -5.31 1.61
C LEU A 155 17.25 -5.04 2.18
N TYR A 156 17.14 -4.24 3.22
CA TYR A 156 15.84 -3.82 3.74
C TYR A 156 15.01 -3.06 2.69
N VAL A 157 15.60 -2.08 2.01
CA VAL A 157 14.89 -1.25 1.00
C VAL A 157 14.47 -2.08 -0.22
N PHE A 158 15.39 -2.88 -0.77
CA PHE A 158 15.17 -3.63 -2.01
C PHE A 158 14.57 -5.03 -1.81
N TYR A 159 14.36 -5.50 -0.59
CA TYR A 159 13.89 -6.86 -0.30
C TYR A 159 12.73 -7.28 -1.21
N PHE A 160 13.04 -8.09 -2.25
CA PHE A 160 12.13 -8.33 -3.37
C PHE A 160 10.76 -8.92 -2.99
N PRO A 161 10.64 -9.77 -1.93
CA PRO A 161 9.33 -10.33 -1.61
C PRO A 161 8.27 -9.29 -1.25
N LYS A 162 8.67 -8.18 -0.60
CA LYS A 162 7.74 -7.11 -0.19
C LYS A 162 7.63 -5.95 -1.18
N LEU A 163 8.60 -5.82 -2.11
CA LEU A 163 8.90 -4.59 -2.84
C LEU A 163 7.73 -4.05 -3.67
N LEU A 164 6.92 -4.92 -4.31
CA LEU A 164 5.88 -4.51 -5.25
C LEU A 164 4.53 -4.25 -4.57
N ALA A 165 4.08 -5.15 -3.72
CA ALA A 165 2.78 -5.08 -3.04
C ALA A 165 2.73 -5.92 -1.75
N GLY A 166 3.88 -6.22 -1.15
CA GLY A 166 3.95 -6.90 0.14
C GLY A 166 3.49 -5.99 1.29
N PRO A 167 3.44 -6.53 2.52
CA PRO A 167 3.18 -5.71 3.70
C PRO A 167 4.25 -4.62 3.86
N ILE A 168 3.84 -3.40 4.24
CA ILE A 168 4.77 -2.33 4.60
C ILE A 168 5.45 -2.71 5.93
N ILE A 169 6.77 -2.86 5.90
CA ILE A 169 7.55 -3.36 7.03
C ILE A 169 8.38 -2.22 7.61
N ARG A 170 8.35 -2.04 8.93
CA ARG A 170 9.26 -1.11 9.59
C ARG A 170 10.63 -1.75 9.74
N TYR A 171 11.69 -0.95 9.67
CA TYR A 171 13.03 -1.46 9.84
C TYR A 171 13.23 -2.12 11.23
N CYS A 172 12.68 -1.53 12.28
CA CYS A 172 12.75 -2.09 13.63
C CYS A 172 12.07 -3.47 13.78
N ASP A 173 11.09 -3.81 12.94
CA ASP A 173 10.40 -5.11 12.99
C ASP A 173 11.23 -6.24 12.35
N ILE A 174 12.18 -5.90 11.47
CA ILE A 174 12.96 -6.88 10.70
C ILE A 174 14.47 -6.83 10.98
N GLN A 175 14.99 -5.79 11.67
CA GLN A 175 16.43 -5.55 11.85
C GLN A 175 17.18 -6.75 12.43
N ASP A 176 16.59 -7.44 13.41
CA ASP A 176 17.23 -8.61 14.05
C ASP A 176 17.25 -9.80 13.09
N GLN A 177 16.19 -9.99 12.30
CA GLN A 177 16.08 -11.04 11.30
C GLN A 177 17.03 -10.83 10.11
N LEU A 178 17.38 -9.58 9.79
CA LEU A 178 18.43 -9.27 8.80
C LEU A 178 19.81 -9.72 9.27
N SER A 179 20.05 -9.74 10.58
CA SER A 179 21.32 -10.13 11.16
C SER A 179 21.40 -11.62 11.49
N HIS A 180 20.34 -12.14 12.11
CA HIS A 180 20.27 -13.51 12.61
C HIS A 180 18.93 -14.13 12.28
N ARG A 181 18.93 -15.14 11.42
CA ARG A 181 17.75 -15.95 11.12
C ARG A 181 18.13 -17.38 10.85
N THR A 182 17.25 -18.27 11.21
CA THR A 182 17.32 -19.70 10.89
C THR A 182 16.14 -20.07 10.02
N VAL A 183 16.33 -21.02 9.15
CA VAL A 183 15.25 -21.58 8.32
C VAL A 183 15.08 -23.03 8.70
N SER A 184 13.94 -23.38 9.30
CA SER A 184 13.57 -24.77 9.50
C SER A 184 12.92 -25.33 8.21
N PHE A 185 12.98 -26.66 8.05
CA PHE A 185 12.27 -27.33 6.94
C PHE A 185 10.76 -27.08 7.02
N GLU A 186 10.20 -27.00 8.21
CA GLU A 186 8.79 -26.69 8.42
C GLU A 186 8.44 -25.26 7.97
N ASP A 187 9.25 -24.24 8.33
CA ASP A 187 9.04 -22.87 7.85
C ASP A 187 9.17 -22.77 6.34
N PHE A 188 10.14 -23.48 5.75
CA PHE A 188 10.30 -23.54 4.29
C PHE A 188 9.06 -24.14 3.63
N ARG A 189 8.60 -25.32 4.09
CA ARG A 189 7.39 -25.99 3.57
C ARG A 189 6.14 -25.11 3.72
N ALA A 190 5.93 -24.59 4.93
CA ALA A 190 4.77 -23.72 5.20
C ALA A 190 4.81 -22.43 4.37
N GLY A 191 5.99 -21.87 4.14
CA GLY A 191 6.19 -20.72 3.25
C GLY A 191 5.78 -21.05 1.82
N LEU A 192 6.24 -22.18 1.26
CA LEU A 192 5.87 -22.58 -0.11
C LEU A 192 4.38 -22.88 -0.25
N VAL A 193 3.76 -23.56 0.72
CA VAL A 193 2.30 -23.79 0.72
C VAL A 193 1.57 -22.44 0.68
N ARG A 194 2.01 -21.47 1.46
CA ARG A 194 1.41 -20.12 1.44
C ARG A 194 1.58 -19.41 0.10
N VAL A 195 2.74 -19.55 -0.56
CA VAL A 195 2.95 -19.04 -1.93
C VAL A 195 1.93 -19.65 -2.89
N VAL A 196 1.73 -20.98 -2.85
CA VAL A 196 0.74 -21.66 -3.71
C VAL A 196 -0.67 -21.17 -3.44
N VAL A 197 -1.07 -21.02 -2.17
CA VAL A 197 -2.38 -20.44 -1.81
C VAL A 197 -2.53 -19.01 -2.33
N GLY A 198 -1.50 -18.16 -2.18
CA GLY A 198 -1.50 -16.80 -2.69
C GLY A 198 -1.63 -16.73 -4.22
N LEU A 199 -0.90 -17.59 -4.94
CA LEU A 199 -1.03 -17.71 -6.39
C LEU A 199 -2.41 -18.23 -6.79
N GLY A 200 -2.97 -19.18 -6.06
CA GLY A 200 -4.35 -19.66 -6.27
C GLY A 200 -5.38 -18.53 -6.12
N LYS A 201 -5.27 -17.71 -5.08
CA LYS A 201 -6.12 -16.51 -4.92
C LYS A 201 -6.01 -15.57 -6.12
N LYS A 202 -4.80 -15.30 -6.61
CA LYS A 202 -4.55 -14.41 -7.75
C LYS A 202 -5.09 -15.00 -9.04
N VAL A 203 -4.61 -16.20 -9.42
CA VAL A 203 -4.85 -16.75 -10.76
C VAL A 203 -6.24 -17.38 -10.89
N LEU A 204 -6.70 -18.14 -9.87
CA LEU A 204 -7.97 -18.88 -9.97
C LEU A 204 -9.18 -18.03 -9.58
N ILE A 205 -9.02 -16.99 -8.76
CA ILE A 205 -10.15 -16.19 -8.30
C ILE A 205 -10.07 -14.78 -8.86
N ALA A 206 -9.02 -14.01 -8.47
CA ALA A 206 -8.95 -12.58 -8.78
C ALA A 206 -8.95 -12.28 -10.28
N ASP A 207 -8.16 -13.01 -11.07
CA ASP A 207 -8.07 -12.78 -12.51
C ASP A 207 -9.39 -13.12 -13.22
N HIS A 208 -10.09 -14.19 -12.81
CA HIS A 208 -11.37 -14.59 -13.42
C HIS A 208 -12.49 -13.60 -13.10
N VAL A 209 -12.70 -13.27 -11.81
CA VAL A 209 -13.74 -12.27 -11.45
C VAL A 209 -13.35 -10.88 -11.94
N GLY A 210 -12.05 -10.58 -12.03
CA GLY A 210 -11.51 -9.33 -12.55
C GLY A 210 -11.85 -9.11 -14.00
N HIS A 211 -11.77 -10.14 -14.83
CA HIS A 211 -12.15 -10.05 -16.24
C HIS A 211 -13.61 -9.59 -16.40
N TYR A 212 -14.54 -10.14 -15.63
CA TYR A 212 -15.94 -9.71 -15.64
C TYR A 212 -16.09 -8.27 -15.11
N ALA A 213 -15.44 -7.92 -14.01
CA ALA A 213 -15.47 -6.56 -13.49
C ALA A 213 -14.95 -5.55 -14.52
N ASP A 214 -13.84 -5.87 -15.22
CA ASP A 214 -13.28 -5.02 -16.27
C ASP A 214 -14.25 -4.80 -17.43
N GLN A 215 -14.96 -5.83 -17.84
CA GLN A 215 -16.01 -5.72 -18.89
C GLN A 215 -17.13 -4.77 -18.47
N VAL A 216 -17.68 -4.93 -17.26
CA VAL A 216 -18.76 -4.08 -16.76
C VAL A 216 -18.31 -2.62 -16.62
N PHE A 217 -17.14 -2.36 -16.00
CA PHE A 217 -16.63 -1.00 -15.83
C PHE A 217 -16.14 -0.34 -17.13
N ALA A 218 -15.89 -1.12 -18.19
CA ALA A 218 -15.55 -0.60 -19.52
C ALA A 218 -16.79 -0.45 -20.44
N CYS A 219 -17.92 -1.04 -20.08
CA CYS A 219 -19.13 -0.98 -20.88
C CYS A 219 -19.70 0.44 -20.90
N ASN A 220 -20.41 0.79 -22.01
CA ASN A 220 -21.17 2.03 -22.05
C ASN A 220 -22.28 1.98 -20.99
N PRO A 221 -22.33 2.94 -20.04
CA PRO A 221 -23.33 2.96 -18.97
C PRO A 221 -24.79 2.92 -19.48
N ALA A 222 -25.03 3.42 -20.71
CA ALA A 222 -26.37 3.40 -21.33
C ALA A 222 -26.89 1.99 -21.66
N ARG A 223 -25.99 1.01 -21.72
CA ARG A 223 -26.32 -0.40 -22.04
C ARG A 223 -26.34 -1.31 -20.80
N LEU A 224 -26.05 -0.77 -19.62
CA LEU A 224 -26.05 -1.53 -18.38
C LEU A 224 -27.35 -1.39 -17.64
N ILE A 225 -27.89 -2.50 -17.14
CA ILE A 225 -28.97 -2.49 -16.16
C ILE A 225 -28.39 -2.50 -14.73
N CYS A 226 -29.22 -2.11 -13.76
CA CYS A 226 -28.81 -2.00 -12.35
C CYS A 226 -28.20 -3.29 -11.79
N THR A 227 -28.75 -4.45 -12.11
CA THR A 227 -28.26 -5.75 -11.64
C THR A 227 -26.86 -6.09 -12.19
N GLU A 228 -26.60 -5.80 -13.45
CA GLU A 228 -25.28 -5.99 -14.07
C GLU A 228 -24.24 -5.06 -13.42
N GLY A 229 -24.60 -3.81 -13.16
CA GLY A 229 -23.77 -2.86 -12.43
C GLY A 229 -23.36 -3.40 -11.05
N TRP A 230 -24.34 -3.86 -10.26
CA TRP A 230 -24.05 -4.44 -8.94
C TRP A 230 -23.23 -5.74 -9.00
N LEU A 231 -23.48 -6.60 -9.99
CA LEU A 231 -22.64 -7.80 -10.21
C LEU A 231 -21.20 -7.41 -10.57
N GLY A 232 -21.00 -6.36 -11.38
CA GLY A 232 -19.66 -5.82 -11.68
C GLY A 232 -18.96 -5.28 -10.44
N VAL A 233 -19.68 -4.57 -9.57
CA VAL A 233 -19.15 -4.07 -8.30
C VAL A 233 -18.82 -5.21 -7.34
N ALA A 234 -19.65 -6.25 -7.25
CA ALA A 234 -19.39 -7.45 -6.46
C ALA A 234 -18.15 -8.19 -6.98
N ALA A 235 -18.04 -8.36 -8.30
CA ALA A 235 -16.86 -8.96 -8.93
C ALA A 235 -15.57 -8.16 -8.63
N PHE A 236 -15.63 -6.83 -8.74
CA PHE A 236 -14.48 -5.98 -8.36
C PHE A 236 -14.14 -6.08 -6.87
N THR A 237 -15.15 -6.17 -6.01
CA THR A 237 -14.98 -6.35 -4.57
C THR A 237 -14.21 -7.64 -4.24
N LEU A 238 -14.53 -8.73 -4.93
CA LEU A 238 -13.77 -9.99 -4.82
C LEU A 238 -12.38 -9.86 -5.46
N GLN A 239 -12.30 -9.26 -6.64
CA GLN A 239 -11.04 -9.05 -7.36
C GLN A 239 -10.03 -8.32 -6.49
N ILE A 240 -10.35 -7.13 -5.98
CA ILE A 240 -9.40 -6.30 -5.22
C ILE A 240 -8.90 -7.02 -3.95
N TYR A 241 -9.78 -7.79 -3.29
CA TYR A 241 -9.41 -8.56 -2.10
C TYR A 241 -8.51 -9.74 -2.44
N PHE A 242 -8.92 -10.59 -3.37
CA PHE A 242 -8.15 -11.80 -3.69
C PHE A 242 -6.85 -11.49 -4.43
N ASP A 243 -6.82 -10.45 -5.25
CA ASP A 243 -5.60 -9.97 -5.91
C ASP A 243 -4.57 -9.50 -4.88
N PHE A 244 -4.95 -8.58 -4.02
CA PHE A 244 -4.02 -7.99 -3.06
C PHE A 244 -3.68 -8.92 -1.89
N SER A 245 -4.65 -9.69 -1.36
CA SER A 245 -4.36 -10.69 -0.33
C SER A 245 -3.53 -11.85 -0.88
N GLY A 246 -3.76 -12.26 -2.13
CA GLY A 246 -2.95 -13.26 -2.81
C GLY A 246 -1.50 -12.82 -2.96
N TYR A 247 -1.29 -11.59 -3.39
CA TYR A 247 0.05 -10.99 -3.49
C TYR A 247 0.75 -10.90 -2.13
N SER A 248 0.02 -10.48 -1.10
CA SER A 248 0.53 -10.45 0.28
C SER A 248 0.91 -11.84 0.78
N ASP A 249 0.10 -12.86 0.48
CA ASP A 249 0.40 -14.25 0.86
C ASP A 249 1.65 -14.78 0.16
N VAL A 250 1.85 -14.46 -1.12
CA VAL A 250 3.09 -14.81 -1.84
C VAL A 250 4.29 -14.13 -1.18
N ALA A 251 4.19 -12.83 -0.88
CA ALA A 251 5.28 -12.07 -0.22
C ALA A 251 5.63 -12.66 1.16
N ILE A 252 4.62 -12.92 2.00
CA ILE A 252 4.80 -13.50 3.33
C ILE A 252 5.31 -14.93 3.23
N GLY A 253 4.79 -15.72 2.27
CA GLY A 253 5.20 -17.10 2.04
C GLY A 253 6.66 -17.22 1.62
N ILE A 254 7.11 -16.43 0.63
CA ILE A 254 8.51 -16.38 0.21
C ILE A 254 9.38 -15.94 1.39
N SER A 255 8.96 -14.91 2.11
CA SER A 255 9.71 -14.41 3.26
C SER A 255 9.86 -15.48 4.34
N ARG A 256 8.79 -16.23 4.65
CA ARG A 256 8.84 -17.34 5.61
C ARG A 256 9.78 -18.45 5.15
N ALA A 257 9.75 -18.80 3.87
CA ALA A 257 10.66 -19.79 3.29
C ALA A 257 12.14 -19.36 3.37
N LEU A 258 12.42 -18.05 3.45
CA LEU A 258 13.77 -17.48 3.62
C LEU A 258 14.12 -17.19 5.10
N GLY A 259 13.26 -17.54 6.05
CA GLY A 259 13.46 -17.34 7.48
C GLY A 259 13.06 -15.96 8.01
N PHE A 260 12.32 -15.16 7.22
CA PHE A 260 11.77 -13.89 7.67
C PHE A 260 10.29 -14.05 8.04
N ARG A 261 9.91 -13.47 9.16
CA ARG A 261 8.50 -13.43 9.61
C ARG A 261 7.97 -12.02 9.41
N LEU A 262 7.04 -11.89 8.48
CA LEU A 262 6.33 -10.66 8.17
C LEU A 262 4.95 -10.66 8.82
N ASN A 263 4.44 -9.45 9.08
CA ASN A 263 3.10 -9.26 9.63
C ASN A 263 2.02 -9.58 8.59
N GLU A 264 0.85 -10.04 9.07
CA GLU A 264 -0.34 -10.22 8.24
C GLU A 264 -0.86 -8.90 7.72
N ASN A 265 -1.35 -8.91 6.47
CA ASN A 265 -1.89 -7.71 5.83
C ASN A 265 -3.42 -7.73 5.73
N PHE A 266 -4.03 -8.91 5.85
CA PHE A 266 -5.48 -9.11 5.77
C PHE A 266 -5.96 -10.11 6.83
N ASN A 267 -7.16 -9.85 7.38
CA ASN A 267 -7.85 -10.76 8.30
C ASN A 267 -9.36 -10.77 8.04
N ASN A 268 -9.79 -11.46 6.98
CA ASN A 268 -11.21 -11.58 6.60
C ASN A 268 -11.97 -10.25 6.62
N PRO A 269 -11.55 -9.24 5.85
CA PRO A 269 -12.05 -7.87 5.96
C PRO A 269 -13.55 -7.72 5.65
N TYR A 270 -14.11 -8.57 4.80
CA TYR A 270 -15.52 -8.52 4.43
C TYR A 270 -16.47 -9.16 5.48
N LEU A 271 -15.91 -9.68 6.56
CA LEU A 271 -16.69 -10.06 7.77
C LEU A 271 -16.76 -8.93 8.80
N ALA A 272 -16.22 -7.75 8.48
CA ALA A 272 -16.24 -6.59 9.35
C ALA A 272 -17.69 -6.12 9.65
N THR A 273 -17.89 -5.66 10.87
CA THR A 273 -19.18 -5.15 11.35
C THR A 273 -19.25 -3.62 11.38
N SER A 274 -18.14 -2.94 11.08
CA SER A 274 -18.04 -1.47 11.02
C SER A 274 -16.88 -1.05 10.12
N PHE A 275 -16.78 0.24 9.76
CA PHE A 275 -15.60 0.78 9.06
C PHE A 275 -14.34 0.68 9.92
N THR A 276 -14.45 0.90 11.21
CA THR A 276 -13.34 0.72 12.16
C THR A 276 -12.84 -0.73 12.18
N ASP A 277 -13.75 -1.71 12.19
CA ASP A 277 -13.39 -3.13 12.13
C ASP A 277 -12.82 -3.50 10.74
N PHE A 278 -13.40 -2.95 9.66
CA PHE A 278 -12.89 -3.16 8.30
C PHE A 278 -11.43 -2.73 8.18
N TRP A 279 -11.06 -1.53 8.60
CA TRP A 279 -9.69 -1.02 8.53
C TRP A 279 -8.71 -1.68 9.51
N ARG A 280 -9.18 -2.42 10.50
CA ARG A 280 -8.36 -3.32 11.33
C ARG A 280 -8.02 -4.63 10.64
N ARG A 281 -8.77 -4.97 9.58
CA ARG A 281 -8.68 -6.24 8.84
C ARG A 281 -8.17 -6.08 7.42
N TRP A 282 -8.33 -4.91 6.83
CA TRP A 282 -7.91 -4.55 5.48
C TRP A 282 -6.60 -3.78 5.50
N HIS A 283 -5.62 -4.23 4.67
CA HIS A 283 -4.31 -3.54 4.48
C HIS A 283 -3.70 -3.09 5.82
N ILE A 284 -3.57 -4.04 6.75
CA ILE A 284 -3.22 -3.80 8.16
C ILE A 284 -1.89 -3.04 8.29
N SER A 285 -0.93 -3.35 7.40
CA SER A 285 0.38 -2.70 7.41
C SER A 285 0.29 -1.19 7.09
N LEU A 286 -0.52 -0.80 6.09
CA LEU A 286 -0.77 0.61 5.75
C LEU A 286 -1.51 1.34 6.89
N THR A 287 -2.58 0.74 7.39
CA THR A 287 -3.37 1.30 8.50
C THR A 287 -2.50 1.51 9.75
N THR A 288 -1.63 0.55 10.04
CA THR A 288 -0.66 0.64 11.15
C THR A 288 0.36 1.75 10.90
N TRP A 289 0.86 1.87 9.66
CA TRP A 289 1.78 2.92 9.28
C TRP A 289 1.15 4.31 9.47
N ILE A 290 -0.01 4.54 8.87
CA ILE A 290 -0.74 5.82 8.98
C ILE A 290 -1.02 6.15 10.45
N ARG A 291 -1.44 5.17 11.24
CA ARG A 291 -1.67 5.35 12.68
C ARG A 291 -0.41 5.81 13.40
N ASN A 292 0.73 5.17 13.17
CA ASN A 292 1.95 5.41 13.94
C ASN A 292 2.72 6.66 13.48
N TYR A 293 2.66 7.00 12.19
CA TYR A 293 3.46 8.07 11.61
C TYR A 293 2.66 9.34 11.26
N VAL A 294 1.31 9.25 11.25
CA VAL A 294 0.44 10.40 10.99
C VAL A 294 -0.53 10.63 12.14
N TYR A 295 -1.39 9.66 12.46
CA TYR A 295 -2.48 9.85 13.41
C TYR A 295 -2.00 10.16 14.83
N ILE A 296 -1.07 9.36 15.37
CA ILE A 296 -0.50 9.57 16.70
C ILE A 296 0.27 10.90 16.81
N PRO A 297 1.14 11.28 15.86
CA PRO A 297 1.80 12.60 15.86
C PRO A 297 0.85 13.79 15.80
N LEU A 298 -0.31 13.67 15.15
CA LEU A 298 -1.34 14.72 15.14
C LEU A 298 -2.12 14.85 16.45
N GLY A 299 -1.83 14.00 17.47
CA GLY A 299 -2.48 13.95 18.78
C GLY A 299 -3.37 12.72 18.98
N GLY A 300 -3.66 11.95 17.92
CA GLY A 300 -4.45 10.71 18.01
C GLY A 300 -5.81 10.91 18.69
N ASN A 301 -6.08 10.10 19.73
CA ASN A 301 -7.28 10.20 20.58
C ASN A 301 -7.06 11.09 21.83
N ARG A 302 -5.83 11.60 22.02
CA ARG A 302 -5.47 12.36 23.24
C ARG A 302 -5.67 13.87 23.06
N CYS A 303 -6.64 14.26 22.25
CA CYS A 303 -7.03 15.63 21.96
C CYS A 303 -8.55 15.78 22.02
N SER A 304 -9.07 16.98 21.81
CA SER A 304 -10.52 17.22 21.79
C SER A 304 -11.21 16.39 20.69
N THR A 305 -12.48 16.06 20.89
CA THR A 305 -13.28 15.27 19.94
C THR A 305 -13.25 15.83 18.51
N PRO A 306 -13.48 17.15 18.27
CA PRO A 306 -13.41 17.71 16.91
C PRO A 306 -12.02 17.54 16.28
N ARG A 307 -10.94 17.71 17.06
CA ARG A 307 -9.57 17.51 16.59
C ARG A 307 -9.31 16.04 16.25
N SER A 308 -9.83 15.11 17.04
CA SER A 308 -9.71 13.67 16.77
C SER A 308 -10.43 13.28 15.47
N TYR A 309 -11.60 13.87 15.18
CA TYR A 309 -12.31 13.66 13.92
C TYR A 309 -11.53 14.24 12.73
N ALA A 310 -11.01 15.47 12.86
CA ALA A 310 -10.13 16.05 11.86
C ALA A 310 -8.91 15.18 11.59
N ASN A 311 -8.28 14.61 12.62
CA ASN A 311 -7.14 13.70 12.48
C ASN A 311 -7.50 12.45 11.65
N LEU A 312 -8.69 11.86 11.84
CA LEU A 312 -9.18 10.73 11.02
C LEU A 312 -9.35 11.14 9.56
N CYS A 313 -10.02 12.26 9.30
CA CYS A 313 -10.22 12.78 7.94
C CYS A 313 -8.87 13.05 7.24
N ILE A 314 -7.91 13.69 7.93
CA ILE A 314 -6.56 13.93 7.39
C ILE A 314 -5.87 12.60 7.05
N CYS A 315 -5.92 11.60 7.93
CA CYS A 315 -5.31 10.29 7.69
C CYS A 315 -5.89 9.60 6.47
N PHE A 316 -7.20 9.64 6.28
CA PHE A 316 -7.86 8.99 5.15
C PHE A 316 -7.73 9.79 3.85
N LEU A 317 -7.70 11.11 3.91
CA LEU A 317 -7.35 11.96 2.78
C LEU A 317 -5.94 11.64 2.27
N LEU A 318 -4.96 11.54 3.18
CA LEU A 318 -3.59 11.15 2.84
C LEU A 318 -3.51 9.71 2.32
N SER A 319 -4.33 8.79 2.86
CA SER A 319 -4.44 7.42 2.35
C SER A 319 -4.98 7.40 0.92
N GLY A 320 -6.02 8.17 0.63
CA GLY A 320 -6.57 8.31 -0.72
C GLY A 320 -5.53 8.86 -1.71
N LEU A 321 -4.90 9.97 -1.38
CA LEU A 321 -3.79 10.55 -2.16
C LEU A 321 -2.65 9.55 -2.35
N TRP A 322 -2.32 8.75 -1.33
CA TRP A 322 -1.29 7.72 -1.45
C TRP A 322 -1.64 6.65 -2.50
N HIS A 323 -2.91 6.30 -2.66
CA HIS A 323 -3.35 5.36 -3.70
C HIS A 323 -3.20 5.94 -5.10
N GLY A 324 -3.57 7.20 -5.32
CA GLY A 324 -3.47 7.81 -6.64
C GLY A 324 -3.59 9.33 -6.65
N ALA A 325 -3.03 9.93 -7.66
CA ALA A 325 -3.09 11.36 -7.92
C ALA A 325 -4.30 11.66 -8.83
N ALA A 326 -5.52 11.50 -8.29
CA ALA A 326 -6.77 11.81 -8.98
C ALA A 326 -7.87 12.20 -7.98
N TRP A 327 -8.86 12.96 -8.43
CA TRP A 327 -9.98 13.41 -7.60
C TRP A 327 -10.82 12.27 -7.04
N THR A 328 -10.94 11.16 -7.76
CA THR A 328 -11.63 9.95 -7.27
C THR A 328 -10.96 9.39 -6.00
N PHE A 329 -9.64 9.39 -5.91
CA PHE A 329 -8.92 8.97 -4.70
C PHE A 329 -9.06 9.97 -3.55
N VAL A 330 -9.13 11.27 -3.84
CA VAL A 330 -9.45 12.30 -2.84
C VAL A 330 -10.83 12.04 -2.25
N LEU A 331 -11.83 11.84 -3.11
CA LEU A 331 -13.21 11.55 -2.71
C LEU A 331 -13.30 10.22 -1.93
N TRP A 332 -12.56 9.19 -2.36
CA TRP A 332 -12.48 7.91 -1.65
C TRP A 332 -11.93 8.09 -0.22
N GLY A 333 -10.90 8.90 -0.07
CA GLY A 333 -10.34 9.24 1.25
C GLY A 333 -11.35 9.99 2.12
N ILE A 334 -12.06 10.98 1.57
CA ILE A 334 -13.12 11.71 2.27
C ILE A 334 -14.24 10.76 2.69
N PHE A 335 -14.70 9.88 1.80
CA PHE A 335 -15.74 8.89 2.06
C PHE A 335 -15.38 8.00 3.27
N HIS A 336 -14.22 7.37 3.25
CA HIS A 336 -13.80 6.50 4.35
C HIS A 336 -13.51 7.26 5.64
N GLY A 337 -12.93 8.46 5.55
CA GLY A 337 -12.72 9.34 6.71
C GLY A 337 -14.05 9.72 7.37
N THR A 338 -15.06 10.05 6.58
CA THR A 338 -16.41 10.37 7.06
C THR A 338 -17.04 9.18 7.78
N PHE A 339 -17.01 7.98 7.21
CA PHE A 339 -17.59 6.80 7.86
C PHE A 339 -16.87 6.41 9.15
N LEU A 340 -15.56 6.63 9.25
CA LEU A 340 -14.84 6.43 10.51
C LEU A 340 -15.20 7.46 11.58
N VAL A 341 -15.49 8.69 11.17
CA VAL A 341 -16.03 9.70 12.10
C VAL A 341 -17.44 9.31 12.56
N LEU A 342 -18.30 8.87 11.63
CA LEU A 342 -19.64 8.38 11.96
C LEU A 342 -19.61 7.17 12.89
N ASP A 343 -18.74 6.19 12.62
CA ASP A 343 -18.48 5.05 13.51
C ASP A 343 -18.23 5.53 14.95
N ARG A 344 -17.31 6.48 15.09
CA ARG A 344 -16.91 6.98 16.40
C ARG A 344 -17.97 7.87 17.07
N ALA A 345 -18.74 8.63 16.28
CA ALA A 345 -19.72 9.59 16.80
C ALA A 345 -20.97 8.91 17.38
N PHE A 346 -21.47 7.89 16.71
CA PHE A 346 -22.71 7.22 17.13
C PHE A 346 -22.92 5.81 16.56
N TRP A 347 -22.28 5.47 15.41
CA TRP A 347 -22.61 4.27 14.65
C TRP A 347 -22.25 2.98 15.39
N LEU A 348 -21.10 2.96 16.08
CA LEU A 348 -20.66 1.78 16.85
C LEU A 348 -21.65 1.44 17.99
N GLU A 349 -22.24 2.43 18.64
CA GLU A 349 -23.25 2.22 19.68
C GLU A 349 -24.54 1.68 19.06
N TRP A 350 -24.91 2.17 17.91
CA TRP A 350 -26.10 1.73 17.19
C TRP A 350 -25.97 0.30 16.69
N GLN A 351 -24.82 -0.06 16.17
CA GLN A 351 -24.50 -1.41 15.70
C GLN A 351 -24.61 -2.48 16.79
N GLN A 352 -24.33 -2.13 18.06
CA GLN A 352 -24.49 -3.07 19.19
C GLN A 352 -25.94 -3.52 19.39
N ARG A 353 -26.90 -2.77 18.87
CA ARG A 353 -28.35 -3.07 18.94
C ARG A 353 -28.85 -3.87 17.74
N MET A 354 -28.06 -4.04 16.71
CA MET A 354 -28.44 -4.73 15.49
C MET A 354 -27.85 -6.15 15.42
N PRO A 355 -28.52 -7.11 14.78
CA PRO A 355 -27.93 -8.42 14.48
C PRO A 355 -26.62 -8.30 13.71
N VAL A 356 -25.65 -9.12 14.05
CA VAL A 356 -24.31 -9.14 13.44
C VAL A 356 -24.36 -9.28 11.91
N VAL A 357 -25.32 -10.07 11.41
CA VAL A 357 -25.50 -10.27 9.95
C VAL A 357 -25.88 -8.99 9.25
N ILE A 358 -26.77 -8.17 9.85
CA ILE A 358 -27.18 -6.87 9.31
C ILE A 358 -26.00 -5.91 9.30
N ASN A 359 -25.25 -5.85 10.41
CA ASN A 359 -24.05 -5.00 10.49
C ASN A 359 -23.02 -5.34 9.41
N ARG A 360 -22.77 -6.64 9.19
CA ARG A 360 -21.86 -7.12 8.14
C ARG A 360 -22.35 -6.75 6.76
N ALA A 361 -23.63 -7.01 6.45
CA ALA A 361 -24.21 -6.72 5.15
C ALA A 361 -24.16 -5.21 4.85
N LEU A 362 -24.52 -4.37 5.81
CA LEU A 362 -24.47 -2.92 5.67
C LEU A 362 -23.06 -2.39 5.51
N THR A 363 -22.12 -2.87 6.33
CA THR A 363 -20.70 -2.48 6.21
C THR A 363 -20.13 -2.89 4.87
N LEU A 364 -20.42 -4.11 4.41
CA LEU A 364 -19.96 -4.60 3.11
C LEU A 364 -20.55 -3.78 1.96
N LEU A 365 -21.87 -3.48 2.00
CA LEU A 365 -22.52 -2.65 0.98
C LEU A 365 -21.87 -1.26 0.87
N LEU A 366 -21.61 -0.60 2.01
CA LEU A 366 -20.97 0.70 2.03
C LEU A 366 -19.50 0.62 1.55
N VAL A 367 -18.79 -0.45 1.88
CA VAL A 367 -17.43 -0.70 1.36
C VAL A 367 -17.47 -0.91 -0.16
N MET A 368 -18.46 -1.63 -0.68
CA MET A 368 -18.67 -1.81 -2.13
C MET A 368 -18.90 -0.48 -2.84
N ILE A 369 -19.69 0.42 -2.24
CA ILE A 369 -19.86 1.80 -2.74
C ILE A 369 -18.51 2.53 -2.76
N GLY A 370 -17.70 2.41 -1.70
CA GLY A 370 -16.34 2.93 -1.66
C GLY A 370 -15.45 2.37 -2.78
N TRP A 371 -15.61 1.09 -3.15
CA TRP A 371 -14.89 0.48 -4.24
C TRP A 371 -15.28 1.01 -5.62
N VAL A 372 -16.52 1.45 -5.83
CA VAL A 372 -16.92 2.15 -7.06
C VAL A 372 -16.11 3.43 -7.23
N ILE A 373 -15.99 4.24 -6.17
CA ILE A 373 -15.19 5.47 -6.17
C ILE A 373 -13.72 5.16 -6.48
N PHE A 374 -13.18 4.12 -5.84
CA PHE A 374 -11.78 3.69 -6.01
C PHE A 374 -11.47 3.21 -7.43
N ARG A 375 -12.40 2.48 -8.05
CA ARG A 375 -12.23 1.87 -9.38
C ARG A 375 -12.40 2.88 -10.52
N ALA A 376 -13.16 3.94 -10.30
CA ALA A 376 -13.48 4.91 -11.31
C ALA A 376 -12.23 5.62 -11.85
N ARG A 377 -12.13 5.74 -13.17
CA ARG A 377 -10.99 6.40 -13.85
C ARG A 377 -11.00 7.92 -13.64
N ASN A 378 -12.17 8.51 -13.59
CA ASN A 378 -12.43 9.94 -13.39
C ASN A 378 -13.81 10.15 -12.76
N MET A 379 -14.14 11.39 -12.43
CA MET A 379 -15.42 11.74 -11.80
C MET A 379 -16.61 11.38 -12.69
N GLU A 380 -16.53 11.58 -13.99
CA GLU A 380 -17.59 11.28 -14.95
C GLU A 380 -17.92 9.77 -14.98
N SER A 381 -16.89 8.91 -15.03
CA SER A 381 -17.10 7.45 -14.99
C SER A 381 -17.65 6.98 -13.66
N MET A 382 -17.32 7.65 -12.57
CA MET A 382 -17.90 7.41 -11.24
C MET A 382 -19.40 7.75 -11.22
N ASP A 383 -19.77 8.96 -11.65
CA ASP A 383 -21.15 9.43 -11.67
C ASP A 383 -22.02 8.57 -12.59
N SER A 384 -21.47 8.18 -13.73
CA SER A 384 -22.13 7.27 -14.66
C SER A 384 -22.42 5.90 -14.04
N MET A 385 -21.45 5.32 -13.33
CA MET A 385 -21.65 4.04 -12.64
C MET A 385 -22.68 4.18 -11.50
N PHE A 386 -22.65 5.24 -10.72
CA PHE A 386 -23.65 5.49 -9.68
C PHE A 386 -25.06 5.67 -10.29
N SER A 387 -25.17 6.33 -11.44
CA SER A 387 -26.43 6.43 -12.17
C SER A 387 -26.99 5.04 -12.55
N VAL A 388 -26.13 4.10 -12.97
CA VAL A 388 -26.56 2.71 -13.24
C VAL A 388 -27.01 2.01 -11.96
N LEU A 389 -26.21 2.08 -10.90
CA LEU A 389 -26.45 1.34 -9.66
C LEU A 389 -27.73 1.76 -8.93
N PHE A 390 -28.11 3.03 -9.02
CA PHE A 390 -29.26 3.60 -8.31
C PHE A 390 -30.45 3.91 -9.22
N SER A 391 -30.49 3.39 -10.45
CA SER A 391 -31.62 3.49 -11.37
C SER A 391 -32.22 2.11 -11.63
N PRO A 392 -32.96 1.51 -10.69
CA PRO A 392 -33.51 0.16 -10.82
C PRO A 392 -34.52 -0.02 -11.95
N TRP A 393 -35.11 1.08 -12.43
CA TRP A 393 -36.12 1.10 -13.51
C TRP A 393 -35.51 1.23 -14.92
N ARG A 394 -34.18 1.25 -15.03
CA ARG A 394 -33.51 1.33 -16.32
C ARG A 394 -33.67 0.00 -17.03
N ALA A 395 -34.50 -0.04 -18.07
CA ALA A 395 -34.56 -1.17 -18.98
C ALA A 395 -33.32 -1.22 -19.86
N ALA A 396 -32.94 -2.43 -20.26
CA ALA A 396 -31.81 -2.66 -21.16
C ALA A 396 -32.07 -2.09 -22.55
#